data_ae885534fe92c2bdd716dd5474925990
#
_entry.id   ae885534fe92c2bdd716dd5474925990
#
_cell.length_a   1.000
_cell.length_b   1.000
_cell.length_c   1.000
_cell.angle_alpha   90.00
_cell.angle_beta   90.00
_cell.angle_gamma   90.00
#
_symmetry.space_group_name_H-M   'P 1'
#
loop_
_entity.id
_entity.type
_entity.pdbx_description
1 polymer ?
#
loop_
_entity_poly.entity_id
_entity_poly.type
_entity_poly.pdbx_seq_one_letter_code
_entity_poly.pdbx_strand_id
1 'polypeptide(L)'
;MLIEFRFKNYRSFRDEAILSTEAVGLGSLKNCLIPLTSSVKLLPAIAIYGKNGGGKSNVIRAFWLAVQFVRNAQRTQHERAAIPVRQFALNDYSQNEPTEFAFEYTSDGIRYWYGFSATREKVY
;
A
#
# COMPACT_ATOMS: atom_id res chain seq x y z
N MET A 1 -5.57 -4.47 -12.05
CA MET A 1 -4.13 -4.17 -12.00
C MET A 1 -3.88 -3.02 -11.02
N LEU A 2 -2.84 -3.07 -10.18
CA LEU A 2 -2.49 -2.00 -9.24
C LEU A 2 -2.02 -0.76 -10.02
N ILE A 3 -2.51 0.40 -9.63
CA ILE A 3 -2.05 1.71 -10.10
C ILE A 3 -1.20 2.36 -9.02
N GLU A 4 -1.72 2.39 -7.79
CA GLU A 4 -1.04 3.02 -6.66
C GLU A 4 -1.38 2.31 -5.35
N PHE A 5 -0.41 2.25 -4.46
CA PHE A 5 -0.58 1.85 -3.06
C PHE A 5 -0.06 2.94 -2.15
N ARG A 6 -0.88 3.36 -1.19
CA ARG A 6 -0.54 4.35 -0.17
C ARG A 6 -0.65 3.74 1.22
N PHE A 7 0.23 4.16 2.10
CA PHE A 7 0.12 3.81 3.51
C PHE A 7 0.75 4.90 4.39
N LYS A 8 0.27 5.00 5.62
CA LYS A 8 0.71 5.99 6.60
C LYS A 8 0.73 5.39 8.00
N ASN A 9 1.60 5.90 8.86
CA ASN A 9 1.73 5.47 10.24
C ASN A 9 1.93 3.95 10.40
N TYR A 10 2.93 3.41 9.68
CA TYR A 10 3.26 2.00 9.72
C TYR A 10 4.76 1.77 9.91
N ARG A 11 5.15 1.13 11.02
CA ARG A 11 6.54 0.75 11.37
C ARG A 11 7.52 1.93 11.28
N SER A 12 8.38 1.99 10.26
CA SER A 12 9.36 3.06 10.04
C SER A 12 8.80 4.27 9.30
N PHE A 13 7.55 4.23 8.88
CA PHE A 13 6.89 5.32 8.15
C PHE A 13 5.88 6.03 9.03
N ARG A 14 6.18 7.27 9.41
CA ARG A 14 5.26 8.17 10.11
C ARG A 14 4.28 8.79 9.11
N ASP A 15 4.85 9.41 8.10
CA ASP A 15 4.11 10.16 7.10
C ASP A 15 3.65 9.23 5.95
N GLU A 16 2.81 9.73 5.06
CA GLU A 16 2.31 8.96 3.93
C GLU A 16 3.46 8.56 2.99
N ALA A 17 3.47 7.29 2.62
CA ALA A 17 4.34 6.74 1.60
C ALA A 17 3.49 6.23 0.43
N ILE A 18 3.95 6.49 -0.79
CA ILE A 18 3.24 6.18 -2.03
C ILE A 18 4.13 5.27 -2.88
N LEU A 19 3.58 4.13 -3.30
CA LEU A 19 4.14 3.24 -4.30
C LEU A 19 3.26 3.30 -5.55
N SER A 20 3.71 4.00 -6.58
CA SER A 20 2.99 4.14 -7.84
C SER A 20 3.59 3.26 -8.93
N THR A 21 2.73 2.64 -9.73
CA THR A 21 3.11 1.90 -10.93
C THR A 21 3.01 2.75 -12.20
N GLU A 22 2.60 4.02 -12.11
CA GLU A 22 2.54 4.90 -13.27
C GLU A 22 3.93 5.13 -13.85
N ALA A 23 4.06 4.93 -15.16
CA ALA A 23 5.31 5.15 -15.87
C ALA A 23 5.50 6.63 -16.18
N VAL A 24 6.52 7.25 -15.57
CA VAL A 24 6.85 8.65 -15.76
C VAL A 24 8.21 8.77 -16.46
N GLY A 25 8.27 9.56 -17.56
CA GLY A 25 9.51 9.99 -18.18
C GLY A 25 10.39 8.89 -18.82
N LEU A 26 9.84 7.73 -19.14
CA LEU A 26 10.59 6.63 -19.75
C LEU A 26 10.81 6.88 -21.26
N GLY A 27 12.05 7.15 -21.62
CA GLY A 27 12.48 7.25 -23.02
C GLY A 27 12.64 5.91 -23.75
N SER A 28 12.89 4.82 -22.99
CA SER A 28 13.15 3.45 -23.48
C SER A 28 12.14 2.44 -22.94
N LEU A 29 12.12 1.24 -23.51
CA LEU A 29 11.28 0.10 -23.08
C LEU A 29 9.76 0.36 -23.12
N LYS A 30 9.31 1.25 -23.99
CA LYS A 30 7.88 1.62 -24.13
C LYS A 30 6.98 0.42 -24.44
N ASN A 31 7.52 -0.61 -25.08
CA ASN A 31 6.77 -1.83 -25.45
C ASN A 31 6.49 -2.75 -24.25
N CYS A 32 7.17 -2.54 -23.11
CA CYS A 32 6.96 -3.30 -21.88
C CYS A 32 5.90 -2.68 -20.98
N LEU A 33 5.42 -1.48 -21.31
CA LEU A 33 4.43 -0.76 -20.51
C LEU A 33 3.02 -1.24 -20.80
N ILE A 34 2.20 -1.28 -19.77
CA ILE A 34 0.80 -1.69 -19.87
C ILE A 34 -0.05 -0.42 -20.03
N PRO A 35 -0.77 -0.26 -21.15
CA PRO A 35 -1.60 0.92 -21.37
C PRO A 35 -2.82 0.88 -20.43
N LEU A 36 -3.02 1.94 -19.66
CA LEU A 36 -4.23 2.16 -18.87
C LEU A 36 -5.20 3.09 -19.61
N THR A 37 -4.68 4.19 -20.16
CA THR A 37 -5.40 5.13 -21.02
C THR A 37 -4.50 5.53 -22.19
N SER A 38 -4.97 6.40 -23.06
CA SER A 38 -4.15 6.96 -24.16
C SER A 38 -2.89 7.68 -23.65
N SER A 39 -2.95 8.27 -22.46
CA SER A 39 -1.87 9.08 -21.87
C SER A 39 -1.17 8.41 -20.68
N VAL A 40 -1.81 7.48 -19.99
CA VAL A 40 -1.29 6.83 -18.79
C VAL A 40 -0.91 5.39 -19.09
N LYS A 41 0.33 5.03 -18.72
CA LYS A 41 0.87 3.67 -18.85
C LYS A 41 1.38 3.21 -17.50
N LEU A 42 1.29 1.91 -17.24
CA LEU A 42 1.70 1.29 -15.99
C LEU A 42 2.94 0.42 -16.18
N LEU A 43 3.76 0.36 -15.15
CA LEU A 43 4.93 -0.50 -15.05
C LEU A 43 4.49 -1.93 -14.69
N PRO A 44 4.96 -2.98 -15.39
CA PRO A 44 4.68 -4.36 -15.02
C PRO A 44 5.43 -4.81 -13.76
N ALA A 45 6.52 -4.12 -13.41
CA ALA A 45 7.35 -4.43 -12.25
C ALA A 45 8.02 -3.18 -11.70
N ILE A 46 8.26 -3.16 -10.39
CA ILE A 46 8.98 -2.11 -9.66
C ILE A 46 10.07 -2.75 -8.84
N ALA A 47 11.28 -2.19 -8.88
CA ALA A 47 12.37 -2.56 -8.00
C ALA A 47 12.63 -1.46 -6.96
N ILE A 48 12.74 -1.84 -5.70
CA ILE A 48 12.96 -0.91 -4.59
C ILE A 48 14.39 -1.06 -4.08
N TYR A 49 15.18 0.00 -4.20
CA TYR A 49 16.57 0.08 -3.75
C TYR A 49 16.71 1.04 -2.56
N GLY A 50 17.74 0.86 -1.78
CA GLY A 50 18.07 1.77 -0.69
C GLY A 50 19.02 1.15 0.35
N LYS A 51 19.50 1.94 1.29
CA LYS A 51 20.37 1.51 2.38
C LYS A 51 19.68 0.46 3.27
N ASN A 52 20.49 -0.37 3.95
CA ASN A 52 19.98 -1.24 5.01
C ASN A 52 19.34 -0.37 6.12
N GLY A 53 18.18 -0.79 6.62
CA GLY A 53 17.39 0.02 7.57
C GLY A 53 16.55 1.13 6.93
N GLY A 54 16.63 1.37 5.62
CA GLY A 54 15.88 2.43 4.92
C GLY A 54 14.38 2.18 4.72
N GLY A 55 13.82 1.12 5.32
CA GLY A 55 12.38 0.86 5.25
C GLY A 55 11.89 0.02 4.08
N LYS A 56 12.77 -0.42 3.15
CA LYS A 56 12.37 -1.23 1.97
C LYS A 56 11.47 -2.42 2.31
N SER A 57 11.88 -3.24 3.26
CA SER A 57 11.11 -4.40 3.73
C SER A 57 9.77 -4.00 4.34
N ASN A 58 9.67 -2.82 4.93
CA ASN A 58 8.44 -2.33 5.55
C ASN A 58 7.42 -1.89 4.49
N VAL A 59 7.85 -1.42 3.32
CA VAL A 59 6.96 -1.16 2.17
C VAL A 59 6.29 -2.46 1.72
N ILE A 60 7.08 -3.51 1.51
CA ILE A 60 6.56 -4.83 1.11
C ILE A 60 5.64 -5.42 2.19
N ARG A 61 6.03 -5.29 3.46
CA ARG A 61 5.19 -5.76 4.58
C ARG A 61 3.87 -4.99 4.70
N ALA A 62 3.88 -3.67 4.47
CA ALA A 62 2.68 -2.85 4.45
C ALA A 62 1.72 -3.32 3.36
N PHE A 63 2.24 -3.49 2.14
CA PHE A 63 1.47 -3.99 1.01
C PHE A 63 0.89 -5.39 1.27
N TRP A 64 1.73 -6.32 1.70
CA TRP A 64 1.29 -7.69 2.02
C TRP A 64 0.20 -7.70 3.10
N LEU A 65 0.41 -6.96 4.20
CA LEU A 65 -0.57 -6.86 5.29
C LEU A 65 -1.91 -6.32 4.80
N ALA A 66 -1.89 -5.23 4.04
CA ALA A 66 -3.09 -4.62 3.50
C ALA A 66 -3.86 -5.56 2.56
N VAL A 67 -3.16 -6.30 1.69
CA VAL A 67 -3.76 -7.32 0.82
C VAL A 67 -4.37 -8.46 1.63
N GLN A 68 -3.64 -8.99 2.63
CA GLN A 68 -4.16 -10.06 3.49
C GLN A 68 -5.40 -9.60 4.27
N PHE A 69 -5.40 -8.35 4.70
CA PHE A 69 -6.53 -7.76 5.41
C PHE A 69 -7.79 -7.76 4.54
N VAL A 70 -7.69 -7.26 3.31
CA VAL A 70 -8.81 -7.24 2.36
C VAL A 70 -9.29 -8.67 2.04
N ARG A 71 -8.36 -9.59 1.78
CA ARG A 71 -8.70 -11.00 1.46
C ARG A 71 -9.40 -11.73 2.59
N ASN A 72 -9.05 -11.43 3.83
CA ASN A 72 -9.53 -12.12 5.02
C ASN A 72 -10.60 -11.33 5.79
N ALA A 73 -11.07 -10.20 5.27
CA ALA A 73 -12.01 -9.31 5.95
C ALA A 73 -13.27 -10.01 6.46
N GLN A 74 -13.77 -11.00 5.72
CA GLN A 74 -14.94 -11.79 6.13
C GLN A 74 -14.63 -12.81 7.25
N ARG A 75 -13.39 -13.31 7.33
CA ARG A 75 -13.01 -14.33 8.33
C ARG A 75 -12.70 -13.70 9.69
N THR A 76 -12.10 -12.51 9.70
CA THR A 76 -11.69 -11.82 10.93
C THR A 76 -12.84 -11.24 11.75
N GLN A 77 -14.05 -11.18 11.20
CA GLN A 77 -15.24 -10.72 11.96
C GLN A 77 -15.63 -11.68 13.11
N HIS A 78 -15.23 -12.93 13.05
CA HIS A 78 -15.58 -13.94 14.06
C HIS A 78 -14.46 -14.25 15.07
N GLU A 79 -13.23 -13.86 14.79
CA GLU A 79 -12.10 -14.07 15.67
C GLU A 79 -11.68 -12.74 16.30
N ARG A 80 -11.70 -12.67 17.64
CA ARG A 80 -11.15 -11.52 18.41
C ARG A 80 -9.61 -11.48 18.37
N ALA A 81 -9.02 -11.77 17.23
CA ALA A 81 -7.59 -11.72 17.07
C ALA A 81 -7.14 -10.25 16.88
N ALA A 82 -6.09 -9.84 17.59
CA ALA A 82 -5.52 -8.52 17.43
C ALA A 82 -5.04 -8.32 15.99
N ILE A 83 -5.37 -7.16 15.43
CA ILE A 83 -4.97 -6.79 14.07
C ILE A 83 -3.45 -6.56 14.06
N PRO A 84 -2.67 -7.19 13.18
CA PRO A 84 -1.20 -7.15 13.24
C PRO A 84 -0.60 -5.85 12.67
N VAL A 85 -1.28 -4.72 12.84
CA VAL A 85 -0.73 -3.40 12.52
C VAL A 85 0.30 -2.98 13.58
N ARG A 86 1.33 -2.28 13.14
CA ARG A 86 2.36 -1.71 14.00
C ARG A 86 2.56 -0.26 13.60
N GLN A 87 2.06 0.65 14.42
CA GLN A 87 2.21 2.09 14.23
C GLN A 87 3.68 2.51 14.32
N PHE A 88 3.98 3.73 13.89
CA PHE A 88 5.28 4.34 14.04
C PHE A 88 5.60 4.56 15.53
N ALA A 89 6.71 4.00 16.01
CA ALA A 89 7.01 3.87 17.43
C ALA A 89 7.75 5.07 18.05
N LEU A 90 8.35 5.94 17.21
CA LEU A 90 9.22 7.03 17.69
C LEU A 90 8.48 8.35 17.95
N ASN A 91 7.14 8.31 17.99
CA ASN A 91 6.31 9.47 18.26
C ASN A 91 5.04 9.02 18.98
N ASP A 92 4.79 9.57 20.17
CA ASP A 92 3.64 9.20 21.00
C ASP A 92 2.30 9.49 20.33
N TYR A 93 2.20 10.57 19.57
CA TYR A 93 1.00 10.89 18.79
C TYR A 93 0.69 9.79 17.77
N SER A 94 1.69 9.35 17.03
CA SER A 94 1.54 8.31 16.00
C SER A 94 1.15 6.94 16.56
N GLN A 95 1.50 6.64 17.83
CA GLN A 95 1.12 5.38 18.47
C GLN A 95 -0.39 5.32 18.79
N ASN A 96 -1.05 6.46 18.92
CA ASN A 96 -2.47 6.56 19.21
C ASN A 96 -3.33 6.75 17.95
N GLU A 97 -2.71 7.02 16.81
CA GLU A 97 -3.40 7.16 15.53
C GLU A 97 -3.48 5.82 14.78
N PRO A 98 -4.52 5.60 13.96
CA PRO A 98 -4.61 4.40 13.15
C PRO A 98 -3.53 4.36 12.06
N THR A 99 -3.17 3.15 11.64
CA THR A 99 -2.45 2.92 10.39
C THR A 99 -3.43 3.04 9.23
N GLU A 100 -3.08 3.77 8.19
CA GLU A 100 -3.92 3.99 7.03
C GLU A 100 -3.35 3.23 5.82
N PHE A 101 -4.23 2.64 5.02
CA PHE A 101 -3.91 1.96 3.77
C PHE A 101 -4.89 2.36 2.68
N ALA A 102 -4.40 2.56 1.46
CA ALA A 102 -5.24 2.80 0.30
C ALA A 102 -4.66 2.15 -0.95
N PHE A 103 -5.53 1.62 -1.78
CA PHE A 103 -5.23 1.06 -3.09
C PHE A 103 -5.98 1.82 -4.17
N GLU A 104 -5.31 2.09 -5.25
CA GLU A 104 -5.92 2.45 -6.50
C GLU A 104 -5.59 1.35 -7.52
N TYR A 105 -6.60 0.80 -8.16
CA TYR A 105 -6.43 -0.30 -9.10
C TYR A 105 -7.48 -0.26 -10.21
N THR A 106 -7.19 -0.95 -11.29
CA THR A 106 -8.15 -1.15 -12.38
C THR A 106 -8.50 -2.63 -12.54
N SER A 107 -9.78 -2.91 -12.80
CA SER A 107 -10.30 -4.21 -13.18
C SER A 107 -11.36 -4.01 -14.23
N ASP A 108 -11.30 -4.80 -15.32
CA ASP A 108 -12.25 -4.76 -16.43
C ASP A 108 -12.46 -3.36 -17.03
N GLY A 109 -11.38 -2.56 -17.10
CA GLY A 109 -11.40 -1.18 -17.60
C GLY A 109 -11.98 -0.14 -16.65
N ILE A 110 -12.42 -0.54 -15.46
CA ILE A 110 -12.96 0.35 -14.42
C ILE A 110 -11.86 0.61 -13.39
N ARG A 111 -11.72 1.87 -13.00
CA ARG A 111 -10.78 2.33 -11.97
C ARG A 111 -11.48 2.36 -10.63
N TYR A 112 -10.87 1.74 -9.64
CA TYR A 112 -11.37 1.64 -8.27
C TYR A 112 -10.39 2.29 -7.30
N TRP A 113 -10.94 2.89 -6.28
CA TRP A 113 -10.20 3.34 -5.11
C TRP A 113 -10.78 2.65 -3.87
N TYR A 114 -9.91 2.07 -3.06
CA TYR A 114 -10.29 1.39 -1.83
C TYR A 114 -9.31 1.76 -0.71
N GLY A 115 -9.81 2.25 0.41
CA GLY A 115 -9.00 2.57 1.56
C GLY A 115 -9.66 2.16 2.87
N PHE A 116 -8.84 1.92 3.86
CA PHE A 116 -9.25 1.64 5.23
C PHE A 116 -8.18 2.10 6.21
N SER A 117 -8.57 2.30 7.46
CA SER A 117 -7.64 2.52 8.55
C SER A 117 -7.86 1.50 9.67
N ALA A 118 -6.81 1.16 10.39
CA ALA A 118 -6.88 0.16 11.43
C ALA A 118 -5.96 0.49 12.61
N THR A 119 -6.45 0.21 13.81
CA THR A 119 -5.65 0.03 15.02
C THR A 119 -5.46 -1.45 15.31
N ARG A 120 -4.82 -1.81 16.41
CA ARG A 120 -4.71 -3.21 16.84
C ARG A 120 -6.05 -3.83 17.23
N GLU A 121 -7.04 -3.01 17.51
CA GLU A 121 -8.33 -3.42 18.06
C GLU A 121 -9.49 -3.27 17.07
N LYS A 122 -9.38 -2.32 16.13
CA LYS A 122 -10.52 -1.93 15.31
C LYS A 122 -10.09 -1.47 13.90
N VAL A 123 -10.98 -1.70 12.95
CA VAL A 123 -10.94 -1.18 11.58
C VAL A 123 -11.98 -0.08 11.41
N TYR A 124 -11.65 0.93 10.63
CA TYR A 124 -12.49 2.08 10.34
C TYR A 124 -12.74 2.21 8.84
#